data_2f315e22d7122217c1c7a9debb446395
#
_entry.id   2f315e22d7122217c1c7a9debb446395
#
_cell.length_a   1.000
_cell.length_b   1.000
_cell.length_c   1.000
_cell.angle_alpha   90.00
_cell.angle_beta   90.00
_cell.angle_gamma   90.00
#
_symmetry.space_group_name_H-M   'P 1'
#
loop_
_entity.id
_entity.type
_entity.pdbx_description
1 polymer ?
#
loop_
_entity_poly.entity_id
_entity_poly.type
_entity_poly.pdbx_seq_one_letter_code
_entity_poly.pdbx_strand_id
1 'polypeptide(L)'
;MLYDYLIDVYGINEPILLSTIKYEDMSEGSIRQQIKKLTDAGILKRYDTGIYFIPKESVFKAGTSLPFYRVIEEKYLKESGNRCGYFSGVAVANELGLTTQVPMICEITSNKATNDYREVMLANNKVIIRRPKVLVNNENYRILQFLDLMKDIDHYSEVKGEVLKDRLTAYMEKHIIKFENLEKYLYYYPDKIYRNMYQAGLLKGVPE
;
A
#
# COMPACT_ATOMS: atom_id res chain seq x y z
N MET A 1 19.50 -19.40 -16.44
CA MET A 1 19.36 -18.16 -17.29
C MET A 1 18.59 -17.09 -16.50
N LEU A 2 18.68 -15.80 -16.89
CA LEU A 2 17.95 -14.74 -16.17
C LEU A 2 16.44 -15.03 -16.06
N TYR A 3 15.83 -15.60 -17.09
CA TYR A 3 14.40 -15.93 -17.07
C TYR A 3 14.02 -16.92 -15.97
N ASP A 4 14.78 -17.97 -15.77
CA ASP A 4 14.52 -18.98 -14.72
C ASP A 4 14.61 -18.33 -13.34
N TYR A 5 15.63 -17.49 -13.13
CA TYR A 5 15.76 -16.68 -11.91
C TYR A 5 14.54 -15.79 -11.67
N LEU A 6 14.02 -15.13 -12.72
CA LEU A 6 12.84 -14.27 -12.55
C LEU A 6 11.59 -15.07 -12.18
N ILE A 7 11.42 -16.28 -12.71
CA ILE A 7 10.32 -17.18 -12.30
C ILE A 7 10.49 -17.60 -10.84
N ASP A 8 11.68 -18.03 -10.46
CA ASP A 8 11.95 -18.57 -9.11
C ASP A 8 11.80 -17.49 -8.03
N VAL A 9 12.26 -16.26 -8.30
CA VAL A 9 12.27 -15.17 -7.32
C VAL A 9 10.97 -14.40 -7.27
N TYR A 10 10.37 -14.11 -8.42
CA TYR A 10 9.19 -13.24 -8.50
C TYR A 10 7.90 -14.00 -8.77
N GLY A 11 7.96 -15.08 -9.54
CA GLY A 11 6.78 -15.83 -9.94
C GLY A 11 6.09 -15.29 -11.19
N ILE A 12 5.04 -16.02 -11.62
CA ILE A 12 4.22 -15.67 -12.78
C ILE A 12 3.11 -14.69 -12.35
N ASN A 13 2.89 -13.65 -13.16
CA ASN A 13 1.88 -12.60 -12.94
C ASN A 13 2.12 -11.79 -11.66
N GLU A 14 3.38 -11.65 -11.27
CA GLU A 14 3.83 -10.82 -10.15
C GLU A 14 4.71 -9.65 -10.65
N PRO A 15 4.69 -8.50 -9.97
CA PRO A 15 5.49 -7.33 -10.36
C PRO A 15 6.99 -7.60 -10.21
N ILE A 16 7.74 -7.37 -11.29
CA ILE A 16 9.20 -7.41 -11.33
C ILE A 16 9.69 -5.98 -11.44
N LEU A 17 10.28 -5.44 -10.39
CA LEU A 17 10.89 -4.12 -10.40
C LEU A 17 12.33 -4.22 -10.89
N LEU A 18 12.66 -3.57 -12.01
CA LEU A 18 13.99 -3.61 -12.60
C LEU A 18 15.11 -3.23 -11.60
N SER A 19 14.83 -2.29 -10.71
CA SER A 19 15.78 -1.84 -9.68
C SER A 19 16.07 -2.85 -8.58
N THR A 20 15.24 -3.90 -8.44
CA THR A 20 15.41 -4.93 -7.41
C THR A 20 16.06 -6.20 -7.92
N ILE A 21 16.26 -6.31 -9.24
CA ILE A 21 16.86 -7.51 -9.85
C ILE A 21 18.36 -7.54 -9.50
N LYS A 22 18.76 -8.61 -8.82
CA LYS A 22 20.17 -8.94 -8.55
C LYS A 22 20.39 -10.35 -9.04
N TYR A 23 21.12 -10.51 -10.13
CA TYR A 23 21.36 -11.81 -10.73
C TYR A 23 22.84 -11.99 -11.02
N GLU A 24 23.46 -12.94 -10.33
CA GLU A 24 24.91 -13.22 -10.43
C GLU A 24 25.74 -11.92 -10.35
N ASP A 25 26.86 -11.87 -11.07
CA ASP A 25 27.71 -10.67 -11.16
C ASP A 25 27.33 -9.77 -12.36
N MET A 26 26.05 -9.85 -12.81
CA MET A 26 25.61 -9.04 -13.93
C MET A 26 25.48 -7.56 -13.56
N SER A 27 26.05 -6.71 -14.43
CA SER A 27 25.85 -5.26 -14.31
C SER A 27 24.40 -4.87 -14.59
N GLU A 28 23.94 -3.74 -14.02
CA GLU A 28 22.61 -3.20 -14.31
C GLU A 28 22.35 -3.01 -15.82
N GLY A 29 23.38 -2.61 -16.59
CA GLY A 29 23.28 -2.46 -18.03
C GLY A 29 23.00 -3.79 -18.74
N SER A 30 23.67 -4.86 -18.31
CA SER A 30 23.47 -6.22 -18.84
C SER A 30 22.07 -6.75 -18.49
N ILE A 31 21.60 -6.51 -17.25
CA ILE A 31 20.24 -6.87 -16.83
C ILE A 31 19.21 -6.15 -17.70
N ARG A 32 19.36 -4.83 -17.92
CA ARG A 32 18.45 -4.04 -18.78
C ARG A 32 18.39 -4.58 -20.21
N GLN A 33 19.54 -4.98 -20.78
CA GLN A 33 19.58 -5.58 -22.12
C GLN A 33 18.86 -6.93 -22.17
N GLN A 34 19.04 -7.77 -21.16
CA GLN A 34 18.34 -9.07 -21.08
C GLN A 34 16.83 -8.89 -20.91
N ILE A 35 16.39 -7.99 -20.01
CA ILE A 35 14.98 -7.67 -19.82
C ILE A 35 14.36 -7.15 -21.13
N LYS A 36 15.08 -6.29 -21.88
CA LYS A 36 14.63 -5.84 -23.19
C LYS A 36 14.46 -7.01 -24.16
N LYS A 37 15.44 -7.90 -24.29
CA LYS A 37 15.35 -9.08 -25.16
C LYS A 37 14.15 -9.97 -24.80
N LEU A 38 13.92 -10.22 -23.52
CA LEU A 38 12.78 -11.01 -23.04
C LEU A 38 11.44 -10.31 -23.33
N THR A 39 11.41 -8.98 -23.26
CA THR A 39 10.22 -8.19 -23.60
C THR A 39 9.96 -8.18 -25.10
N ASP A 40 11.00 -8.00 -25.93
CA ASP A 40 10.89 -8.03 -27.39
C ASP A 40 10.46 -9.42 -27.89
N ALA A 41 10.83 -10.48 -27.20
CA ALA A 41 10.39 -11.86 -27.45
C ALA A 41 8.98 -12.18 -26.92
N GLY A 42 8.30 -11.23 -26.23
CA GLY A 42 6.97 -11.42 -25.64
C GLY A 42 6.93 -12.30 -24.39
N ILE A 43 8.10 -12.73 -23.88
CA ILE A 43 8.23 -13.55 -22.66
C ILE A 43 7.91 -12.70 -21.40
N LEU A 44 8.36 -11.44 -21.38
CA LEU A 44 7.98 -10.46 -20.39
C LEU A 44 7.03 -9.43 -20.99
N LYS A 45 6.12 -8.92 -20.17
CA LYS A 45 5.33 -7.75 -20.49
C LYS A 45 5.77 -6.57 -19.61
N ARG A 46 5.81 -5.39 -20.22
CA ARG A 46 6.06 -4.14 -19.50
C ARG A 46 4.73 -3.60 -18.98
N TYR A 47 4.65 -3.37 -17.68
CA TYR A 47 3.50 -2.72 -17.04
C TYR A 47 3.64 -1.19 -17.07
N ASP A 48 4.83 -0.69 -16.67
CA ASP A 48 5.19 0.72 -16.66
C ASP A 48 6.72 0.85 -16.73
N THR A 49 7.25 2.06 -16.67
CA THR A 49 8.69 2.31 -16.67
C THR A 49 9.37 1.57 -15.50
N GLY A 50 10.27 0.63 -15.85
CA GLY A 50 11.00 -0.19 -14.89
C GLY A 50 10.18 -1.25 -14.17
N ILE A 51 8.95 -1.53 -14.61
CA ILE A 51 8.06 -2.55 -14.03
C ILE A 51 7.66 -3.53 -15.12
N TYR A 52 7.94 -4.80 -14.88
CA TYR A 52 7.69 -5.91 -15.80
C TYR A 52 6.95 -7.03 -15.08
N PHE A 53 6.50 -8.01 -15.82
CA PHE A 53 5.93 -9.24 -15.28
C PHE A 53 6.00 -10.37 -16.33
N ILE A 54 5.99 -11.59 -15.84
CA ILE A 54 5.83 -12.79 -16.68
C ILE A 54 4.32 -13.02 -16.82
N PRO A 55 3.74 -12.88 -18.03
CA PRO A 55 2.30 -13.04 -18.19
C PRO A 55 1.88 -14.48 -17.93
N LYS A 56 0.77 -14.68 -17.22
CA LYS A 56 0.10 -15.98 -17.17
C LYS A 56 -0.54 -16.27 -18.52
N GLU A 57 -0.54 -17.51 -18.94
CA GLU A 57 -1.30 -17.94 -20.13
C GLU A 57 -2.78 -17.56 -19.95
N SER A 58 -3.35 -17.00 -21.01
CA SER A 58 -4.73 -16.54 -21.01
C SER A 58 -5.42 -16.92 -22.29
N VAL A 59 -6.63 -17.43 -22.17
CA VAL A 59 -7.52 -17.70 -23.30
C VAL A 59 -8.08 -16.41 -23.93
N PHE A 60 -7.96 -15.28 -23.25
CA PHE A 60 -8.41 -13.98 -23.74
C PHE A 60 -7.33 -13.32 -24.61
N LYS A 61 -7.73 -12.76 -25.76
CA LYS A 61 -6.82 -12.06 -26.69
C LYS A 61 -6.07 -10.89 -26.03
N ALA A 62 -6.68 -10.22 -25.05
CA ALA A 62 -6.04 -9.12 -24.30
C ALA A 62 -4.89 -9.61 -23.39
N GLY A 63 -4.83 -10.93 -23.11
CA GLY A 63 -3.85 -11.48 -22.18
C GLY A 63 -4.13 -11.11 -20.72
N THR A 64 -3.13 -11.33 -19.86
CA THR A 64 -3.18 -10.95 -18.45
C THR A 64 -2.54 -9.58 -18.23
N SER A 65 -3.03 -8.87 -17.24
CA SER A 65 -2.44 -7.63 -16.73
C SER A 65 -2.24 -7.75 -15.22
N LEU A 66 -1.28 -7.01 -14.67
CA LEU A 66 -1.09 -6.94 -13.22
C LEU A 66 -2.21 -6.14 -12.56
N PRO A 67 -2.71 -6.60 -11.39
CA PRO A 67 -3.58 -5.77 -10.56
C PRO A 67 -2.81 -4.52 -10.07
N PHE A 68 -3.39 -3.35 -10.27
CA PHE A 68 -2.77 -2.07 -9.92
C PHE A 68 -2.29 -2.00 -8.46
N TYR A 69 -3.14 -2.42 -7.51
CA TYR A 69 -2.81 -2.39 -6.08
C TYR A 69 -1.64 -3.32 -5.73
N ARG A 70 -1.48 -4.42 -6.46
CA ARG A 70 -0.34 -5.33 -6.29
C ARG A 70 0.98 -4.65 -6.68
N VAL A 71 0.95 -3.89 -7.78
CA VAL A 71 2.12 -3.12 -8.22
C VAL A 71 2.47 -2.01 -7.23
N ILE A 72 1.47 -1.30 -6.70
CA ILE A 72 1.66 -0.30 -5.63
C ILE A 72 2.32 -0.94 -4.41
N GLU A 73 1.80 -2.10 -3.98
CA GLU A 73 2.31 -2.82 -2.81
C GLU A 73 3.80 -3.14 -2.95
N GLU A 74 4.20 -3.76 -4.06
CA GLU A 74 5.59 -4.15 -4.27
C GLU A 74 6.52 -2.94 -4.49
N LYS A 75 6.05 -1.91 -5.21
CA LYS A 75 6.88 -0.75 -5.52
C LYS A 75 7.09 0.19 -4.32
N TYR A 76 6.03 0.42 -3.53
CA TYR A 76 6.02 1.50 -2.54
C TYR A 76 5.82 1.05 -1.10
N LEU A 77 5.16 -0.09 -0.86
CA LEU A 77 4.75 -0.49 0.48
C LEU A 77 5.58 -1.63 1.06
N LYS A 78 6.47 -2.21 0.23
CA LYS A 78 7.42 -3.25 0.65
C LYS A 78 8.84 -2.90 0.25
N GLU A 79 9.79 -3.39 1.04
CA GLU A 79 11.20 -3.34 0.76
C GLU A 79 11.86 -4.60 1.32
N SER A 80 12.50 -5.38 0.44
CA SER A 80 13.13 -6.66 0.81
C SER A 80 12.20 -7.57 1.63
N GLY A 81 10.93 -7.64 1.24
CA GLY A 81 9.90 -8.44 1.91
C GLY A 81 9.26 -7.81 3.16
N ASN A 82 9.82 -6.72 3.69
CA ASN A 82 9.30 -6.03 4.87
C ASN A 82 8.36 -4.89 4.51
N ARG A 83 7.38 -4.61 5.37
CA ARG A 83 6.50 -3.46 5.24
C ARG A 83 7.28 -2.16 5.44
N CYS A 84 7.14 -1.25 4.48
CA CYS A 84 7.67 0.11 4.56
C CYS A 84 6.61 1.17 4.23
N GLY A 85 5.33 0.77 4.18
CA GLY A 85 4.22 1.65 3.90
C GLY A 85 2.87 0.95 3.97
N TYR A 86 1.79 1.72 3.78
CA TYR A 86 0.41 1.25 3.81
C TYR A 86 -0.48 2.11 2.91
N PHE A 87 -1.62 1.56 2.49
CA PHE A 87 -2.68 2.32 1.82
C PHE A 87 -3.34 3.26 2.82
N SER A 88 -3.77 4.43 2.37
CA SER A 88 -4.42 5.45 3.18
C SER A 88 -5.64 6.06 2.46
N GLY A 89 -6.29 7.02 3.08
CA GLY A 89 -7.39 7.77 2.49
C GLY A 89 -8.67 6.96 2.25
N VAL A 90 -9.40 7.35 1.21
CA VAL A 90 -10.70 6.76 0.86
C VAL A 90 -10.64 5.25 0.63
N ALA A 91 -9.52 4.72 0.12
CA ALA A 91 -9.37 3.28 -0.13
C ALA A 91 -9.52 2.46 1.16
N VAL A 92 -8.91 2.92 2.26
CA VAL A 92 -9.00 2.26 3.58
C VAL A 92 -10.40 2.42 4.15
N ALA A 93 -11.01 3.60 4.05
CA ALA A 93 -12.37 3.84 4.51
C ALA A 93 -13.37 2.94 3.76
N ASN A 94 -13.20 2.76 2.45
CA ASN A 94 -14.01 1.85 1.65
C ASN A 94 -13.81 0.38 2.04
N GLU A 95 -12.56 -0.07 2.25
CA GLU A 95 -12.24 -1.43 2.73
C GLU A 95 -12.93 -1.74 4.06
N LEU A 96 -13.01 -0.75 4.96
CA LEU A 96 -13.73 -0.87 6.24
C LEU A 96 -15.25 -0.70 6.10
N GLY A 97 -15.73 -0.40 4.90
CA GLY A 97 -17.15 -0.12 4.64
C GLY A 97 -17.63 1.21 5.24
N LEU A 98 -16.74 2.11 5.61
CA LEU A 98 -17.09 3.43 6.17
C LEU A 98 -17.66 4.37 5.13
N THR A 99 -17.39 4.11 3.84
CA THR A 99 -17.90 4.86 2.70
C THR A 99 -18.22 3.94 1.53
N THR A 100 -19.13 4.35 0.68
CA THR A 100 -19.44 3.73 -0.62
C THR A 100 -18.61 4.32 -1.76
N GLN A 101 -17.86 5.38 -1.51
CA GLN A 101 -17.03 6.04 -2.52
C GLN A 101 -15.93 5.10 -3.04
N VAL A 102 -15.85 4.98 -4.36
CA VAL A 102 -14.73 4.28 -5.00
C VAL A 102 -13.57 5.25 -5.16
N PRO A 103 -12.39 4.95 -4.62
CA PRO A 103 -11.26 5.85 -4.73
C PRO A 103 -10.79 6.00 -6.18
N MET A 104 -10.87 7.21 -6.74
CA MET A 104 -10.31 7.54 -8.05
C MET A 104 -8.79 7.77 -8.00
N ILE A 105 -8.27 8.04 -6.82
CA ILE A 105 -6.85 8.32 -6.56
C ILE A 105 -6.39 7.33 -5.51
N CYS A 106 -5.27 6.67 -5.79
CA CYS A 106 -4.63 5.79 -4.82
C CYS A 106 -3.77 6.62 -3.87
N GLU A 107 -4.13 6.65 -2.59
CA GLU A 107 -3.32 7.30 -1.56
C GLU A 107 -2.56 6.26 -0.75
N ILE A 108 -1.27 6.53 -0.52
CA ILE A 108 -0.38 5.69 0.26
C ILE A 108 0.51 6.54 1.17
N THR A 109 0.90 5.95 2.28
CA THR A 109 1.95 6.46 3.17
C THR A 109 3.14 5.50 3.12
N SER A 110 4.35 6.00 2.85
CA SER A 110 5.52 5.14 2.62
C SER A 110 6.83 5.78 3.05
N ASN A 111 7.74 4.97 3.62
CA ASN A 111 9.11 5.36 3.90
C ASN A 111 9.89 5.74 2.63
N LYS A 112 9.43 5.28 1.46
CA LYS A 112 10.02 5.63 0.15
C LYS A 112 9.58 7.01 -0.36
N ALA A 113 8.79 7.76 0.42
CA ALA A 113 8.42 9.12 0.08
C ALA A 113 9.64 10.05 0.19
N THR A 114 9.93 10.76 -0.90
CA THR A 114 11.03 11.75 -0.94
C THR A 114 10.63 13.10 -0.32
N ASN A 115 9.33 13.40 -0.35
CA ASN A 115 8.73 14.65 0.17
C ASN A 115 7.54 14.30 1.06
N ASP A 116 7.05 15.27 1.84
CA ASP A 116 5.87 15.08 2.70
C ASP A 116 4.60 14.76 1.89
N TYR A 117 4.53 15.29 0.68
CA TYR A 117 3.48 15.04 -0.31
C TYR A 117 4.09 14.96 -1.71
N ARG A 118 3.70 13.95 -2.46
CA ARG A 118 4.12 13.77 -3.85
C ARG A 118 3.01 13.11 -4.65
N GLU A 119 2.77 13.63 -5.86
CA GLU A 119 1.92 12.98 -6.86
C GLU A 119 2.78 12.29 -7.93
N VAL A 120 2.40 11.09 -8.30
CA VAL A 120 3.01 10.35 -9.39
C VAL A 120 1.94 9.71 -10.26
N MET A 121 2.27 9.48 -11.52
CA MET A 121 1.45 8.66 -12.42
C MET A 121 2.04 7.26 -12.49
N LEU A 122 1.21 6.23 -12.38
CA LEU A 122 1.57 4.83 -12.55
C LEU A 122 0.50 4.15 -13.39
N ALA A 123 0.88 3.65 -14.58
CA ALA A 123 -0.03 3.04 -15.54
C ALA A 123 -1.33 3.86 -15.74
N ASN A 124 -1.19 5.17 -15.96
CA ASN A 124 -2.27 6.15 -16.12
C ASN A 124 -3.15 6.40 -14.87
N ASN A 125 -2.81 5.83 -13.72
CA ASN A 125 -3.48 6.11 -12.47
C ASN A 125 -2.67 7.10 -11.62
N LYS A 126 -3.37 8.07 -11.03
CA LYS A 126 -2.76 9.03 -10.09
C LYS A 126 -2.56 8.35 -8.74
N VAL A 127 -1.34 8.49 -8.20
CA VAL A 127 -0.96 7.99 -6.87
C VAL A 127 -0.44 9.17 -6.05
N ILE A 128 -1.00 9.35 -4.87
CA ILE A 128 -0.50 10.29 -3.86
C ILE A 128 0.35 9.50 -2.87
N ILE A 129 1.59 9.94 -2.70
CA ILE A 129 2.55 9.35 -1.77
C ILE A 129 2.83 10.36 -0.66
N ARG A 130 2.58 9.96 0.59
CA ARG A 130 2.85 10.78 1.77
C ARG A 130 3.99 10.18 2.58
N ARG A 131 4.77 11.06 3.22
CA ARG A 131 5.77 10.63 4.19
C ARG A 131 5.08 10.25 5.50
N PRO A 132 5.43 9.11 6.12
CA PRO A 132 4.88 8.73 7.41
C PRO A 132 5.44 9.62 8.53
N LYS A 133 4.67 9.80 9.60
CA LYS A 133 5.10 10.51 10.81
C LYS A 133 6.16 9.73 11.60
N VAL A 134 6.11 8.42 11.50
CA VAL A 134 7.05 7.47 12.11
C VAL A 134 7.41 6.43 11.07
N LEU A 135 8.65 5.95 11.06
CA LEU A 135 9.09 4.90 10.14
C LEU A 135 8.19 3.67 10.25
N VAL A 136 7.67 3.27 9.11
CA VAL A 136 6.76 2.13 8.96
C VAL A 136 7.56 0.84 8.95
N ASN A 137 7.08 -0.16 9.66
CA ASN A 137 7.62 -1.52 9.69
C ASN A 137 6.50 -2.57 9.80
N ASN A 138 6.88 -3.85 9.88
CA ASN A 138 5.92 -4.96 9.97
C ASN A 138 5.03 -4.92 11.23
N GLU A 139 5.49 -4.29 12.31
CA GLU A 139 4.78 -4.28 13.60
C GLU A 139 3.80 -3.11 13.70
N ASN A 140 4.15 -1.97 13.09
CA ASN A 140 3.41 -0.73 13.32
C ASN A 140 2.53 -0.28 12.15
N TYR A 141 2.67 -0.84 10.94
CA TYR A 141 1.98 -0.31 9.75
C TYR A 141 0.44 -0.27 9.90
N ARG A 142 -0.17 -1.24 10.58
CA ARG A 142 -1.62 -1.25 10.80
C ARG A 142 -2.06 -0.23 11.84
N ILE A 143 -1.24 0.00 12.85
CA ILE A 143 -1.47 1.03 13.88
C ILE A 143 -1.41 2.42 13.24
N LEU A 144 -0.36 2.69 12.45
CA LEU A 144 -0.20 3.97 11.76
C LEU A 144 -1.29 4.20 10.71
N GLN A 145 -1.69 3.14 9.98
CA GLN A 145 -2.82 3.18 9.05
C GLN A 145 -4.12 3.56 9.76
N PHE A 146 -4.38 2.96 10.92
CA PHE A 146 -5.55 3.29 11.74
C PHE A 146 -5.52 4.74 12.24
N LEU A 147 -4.37 5.22 12.72
CA LEU A 147 -4.22 6.61 13.16
C LEU A 147 -4.39 7.62 12.01
N ASP A 148 -3.87 7.32 10.82
CA ASP A 148 -4.10 8.14 9.64
C ASP A 148 -5.59 8.18 9.24
N LEU A 149 -6.29 7.04 9.34
CA LEU A 149 -7.74 6.99 9.13
C LEU A 149 -8.48 7.84 10.17
N MET A 150 -8.16 7.66 11.46
CA MET A 150 -8.80 8.38 12.56
C MET A 150 -8.55 9.89 12.51
N LYS A 151 -7.41 10.31 11.98
CA LYS A 151 -7.09 11.72 11.80
C LYS A 151 -8.12 12.45 10.91
N ASP A 152 -8.62 11.79 9.88
CA ASP A 152 -9.51 12.39 8.88
C ASP A 152 -10.84 11.60 8.72
N ILE A 153 -11.25 10.88 9.77
CA ILE A 153 -12.42 10.01 9.77
C ILE A 153 -13.73 10.76 9.45
N ASP A 154 -13.82 12.01 9.88
CA ASP A 154 -14.92 12.93 9.62
C ASP A 154 -15.10 13.24 8.14
N HIS A 155 -14.02 13.19 7.34
CA HIS A 155 -14.06 13.35 5.89
C HIS A 155 -14.37 12.05 5.14
N TYR A 156 -13.97 10.91 5.69
CA TYR A 156 -14.06 9.63 4.99
C TYR A 156 -15.31 8.84 5.33
N SER A 157 -15.86 8.99 6.56
CA SER A 157 -16.96 8.14 7.01
C SER A 157 -18.33 8.73 6.68
N GLU A 158 -19.12 7.95 5.93
CA GLU A 158 -20.56 8.19 5.70
C GLU A 158 -21.41 7.57 6.81
N VAL A 159 -20.85 6.64 7.59
CA VAL A 159 -21.53 5.99 8.72
C VAL A 159 -21.17 6.64 10.05
N LYS A 160 -22.09 6.57 11.03
CA LYS A 160 -21.95 7.20 12.35
C LYS A 160 -22.45 6.26 13.46
N GLY A 161 -22.24 6.66 14.72
CA GLY A 161 -22.75 5.95 15.89
C GLY A 161 -22.22 4.53 16.00
N GLU A 162 -23.09 3.60 16.42
CA GLU A 162 -22.71 2.20 16.67
C GLU A 162 -22.16 1.50 15.41
N VAL A 163 -22.68 1.81 14.21
CA VAL A 163 -22.17 1.22 12.97
C VAL A 163 -20.72 1.61 12.72
N LEU A 164 -20.36 2.86 12.95
CA LEU A 164 -18.97 3.33 12.84
C LEU A 164 -18.08 2.62 13.88
N LYS A 165 -18.52 2.60 15.13
CA LYS A 165 -17.82 1.96 16.23
C LYS A 165 -17.55 0.49 15.95
N ASP A 166 -18.58 -0.27 15.54
CA ASP A 166 -18.45 -1.71 15.27
C ASP A 166 -17.42 -1.99 14.17
N ARG A 167 -17.44 -1.21 13.08
CA ARG A 167 -16.47 -1.37 11.98
C ARG A 167 -15.04 -1.07 12.40
N LEU A 168 -14.84 0.00 13.16
CA LEU A 168 -13.53 0.36 13.68
C LEU A 168 -13.04 -0.66 14.71
N THR A 169 -13.92 -1.13 15.61
CA THR A 169 -13.59 -2.17 16.59
C THR A 169 -13.19 -3.47 15.89
N ALA A 170 -13.98 -3.91 14.90
CA ALA A 170 -13.65 -5.10 14.11
C ALA A 170 -12.28 -4.99 13.41
N TYR A 171 -11.94 -3.80 12.91
CA TYR A 171 -10.61 -3.56 12.34
C TYR A 171 -9.50 -3.67 13.41
N MET A 172 -9.71 -3.06 14.58
CA MET A 172 -8.75 -3.11 15.68
C MET A 172 -8.54 -4.56 16.17
N GLU A 173 -9.60 -5.33 16.32
CA GLU A 173 -9.54 -6.74 16.73
C GLU A 173 -8.81 -7.59 15.69
N LYS A 174 -9.18 -7.47 14.41
CA LYS A 174 -8.55 -8.18 13.29
C LYS A 174 -7.03 -7.98 13.25
N HIS A 175 -6.56 -6.80 13.59
CA HIS A 175 -5.14 -6.43 13.51
C HIS A 175 -4.46 -6.35 14.88
N ILE A 176 -5.14 -6.80 15.94
CA ILE A 176 -4.61 -6.83 17.32
C ILE A 176 -4.13 -5.44 17.77
N ILE A 177 -4.88 -4.39 17.39
CA ILE A 177 -4.59 -3.02 17.77
C ILE A 177 -5.21 -2.75 19.14
N LYS A 178 -4.36 -2.62 20.16
CA LYS A 178 -4.76 -2.24 21.52
C LYS A 178 -4.46 -0.75 21.75
N PHE A 179 -5.18 -0.13 22.68
CA PHE A 179 -4.98 1.28 23.01
C PHE A 179 -3.53 1.57 23.45
N GLU A 180 -2.94 0.71 24.25
CA GLU A 180 -1.55 0.79 24.68
C GLU A 180 -0.54 0.84 23.51
N ASN A 181 -0.89 0.20 22.39
CA ASN A 181 -0.07 0.23 21.19
C ASN A 181 -0.27 1.52 20.39
N LEU A 182 -1.47 2.10 20.41
CA LEU A 182 -1.77 3.39 19.78
C LEU A 182 -1.06 4.53 20.52
N GLU A 183 -1.07 4.50 21.85
CA GLU A 183 -0.53 5.55 22.72
C GLU A 183 0.91 5.90 22.38
N LYS A 184 1.73 4.90 22.02
CA LYS A 184 3.14 5.08 21.62
C LYS A 184 3.32 6.00 20.41
N TYR A 185 2.28 6.15 19.58
CA TYR A 185 2.34 6.91 18.32
C TYR A 185 1.47 8.16 18.33
N LEU A 186 0.54 8.31 19.28
CA LEU A 186 -0.41 9.43 19.34
C LEU A 186 0.29 10.79 19.40
N TYR A 187 1.44 10.88 20.08
CA TYR A 187 2.24 12.11 20.16
C TYR A 187 2.62 12.70 18.79
N TYR A 188 2.73 11.87 17.77
CA TYR A 188 3.10 12.30 16.41
C TYR A 188 1.89 12.79 15.59
N TYR A 189 0.69 12.72 16.14
CA TYR A 189 -0.56 13.03 15.44
C TYR A 189 -1.28 14.21 16.11
N PRO A 190 -2.14 14.94 15.36
CA PRO A 190 -2.92 16.04 15.90
C PRO A 190 -3.92 15.58 16.99
N ASP A 191 -4.19 16.43 17.99
CA ASP A 191 -5.13 16.16 19.07
C ASP A 191 -6.54 15.82 18.61
N LYS A 192 -6.94 16.23 17.41
CA LYS A 192 -8.24 15.86 16.83
C LYS A 192 -8.48 14.36 16.77
N ILE A 193 -7.42 13.52 16.77
CA ILE A 193 -7.56 12.07 16.83
C ILE A 193 -8.27 11.63 18.10
N TYR A 194 -7.93 12.19 19.26
CA TYR A 194 -8.59 11.86 20.53
C TYR A 194 -10.08 12.19 20.47
N ARG A 195 -10.42 13.38 19.97
CA ARG A 195 -11.83 13.76 19.74
C ARG A 195 -12.54 12.78 18.80
N ASN A 196 -11.91 12.44 17.70
CA ASN A 196 -12.49 11.53 16.71
C ASN A 196 -12.68 10.12 17.29
N MET A 197 -11.72 9.62 18.06
CA MET A 197 -11.84 8.32 18.76
C MET A 197 -12.94 8.34 19.82
N TYR A 198 -13.08 9.44 20.57
CA TYR A 198 -14.16 9.61 21.54
C TYR A 198 -15.52 9.65 20.86
N GLN A 199 -15.68 10.44 19.80
CA GLN A 199 -16.92 10.53 19.04
C GLN A 199 -17.29 9.21 18.35
N ALA A 200 -16.31 8.40 17.97
CA ALA A 200 -16.49 7.06 17.43
C ALA A 200 -16.79 6.01 18.52
N GLY A 201 -16.81 6.39 19.80
CA GLY A 201 -17.11 5.49 20.91
C GLY A 201 -16.01 4.49 21.24
N LEU A 202 -14.76 4.73 20.76
CA LEU A 202 -13.61 3.87 21.02
C LEU A 202 -12.92 4.19 22.36
N LEU A 203 -13.08 5.41 22.86
CA LEU A 203 -12.61 5.81 24.18
C LEU A 203 -13.80 5.82 25.15
N LYS A 204 -13.66 5.18 26.29
CA LYS A 204 -14.58 5.39 27.41
C LYS A 204 -14.36 6.78 27.95
N GLY A 205 -15.43 7.51 28.25
CA GLY A 205 -15.32 8.82 28.87
C GLY A 205 -14.45 8.75 30.12
N VAL A 206 -13.60 9.77 30.31
CA VAL A 206 -12.95 9.96 31.60
C VAL A 206 -14.09 10.13 32.60
N PRO A 207 -14.17 9.35 33.67
CA PRO A 207 -15.15 9.62 34.73
C PRO A 207 -14.90 11.06 35.23
N GLU A 208 -15.96 11.86 35.31
CA GLU A 208 -15.92 13.17 35.94
C GLU A 208 -15.39 13.09 37.37
#